data_02fea78c0fbe0cc8c008cae41dc97de2
#
_entry.id   02fea78c0fbe0cc8c008cae41dc97de2
#
_cell.length_a   1.000
_cell.length_b   1.000
_cell.length_c   1.000
_cell.angle_alpha   90.00
_cell.angle_beta   90.00
_cell.angle_gamma   90.00
#
_symmetry.space_group_name_H-M   'P 1'
#
loop_
_entity.id
_entity.type
_entity.pdbx_description
1 polymer ?
#
loop_
_entity_poly.entity_id
_entity_poly.type
_entity_poly.pdbx_seq_one_letter_code
_entity_poly.pdbx_strand_id
1 'polypeptide(L)'
;MSLTSEMAVLVSAATAILVGVGAWLIWRARRKHLASPNSVNKLASALRDEQQKADIIVNAIEDGVVLFDDQLVIHSFNPGAASITGWSGADATNLELATVVKIVDSKGQPYPPETDPTRRVFTEKATIHVKDAELVTSSGKRLAISLTISPLIGAQQKVFAAVATFRDMTAERAEEQRRGEFVSTASHEMRTPVAAIEGYLALALNDKVSIIDSRAREYLEKAHTSTQHLGQLFQDLLTSAKAEDGRLSSHPVPVEMGSYLQQLTDDLRFAADKKQLGVQFVTGVSNTIDTASTANTKVIRPLYYTLIDPDRMREVVTNLFDNAVKYTDGGTISIGLTGNDEVVQFYVRDTGNGIPTEDTGHLFQKFYRVDNSATRTIGGTGLGLFICRKIVELYQGRIWVESSLGKGSTFFINLPRLNSQQVAKIQSTQMYQAAPE
;
A
#
# COMPACT_ATOMS: atom_id res chain seq x y z
N MET A 1 -2.79 -5.39 -8.67
CA MET A 1 -1.93 -6.56 -8.28
C MET A 1 -1.95 -7.49 -9.47
N SER A 2 -0.82 -7.62 -10.15
CA SER A 2 -0.72 -8.12 -11.51
C SER A 2 -0.63 -9.65 -11.56
N LEU A 3 -1.11 -10.20 -12.66
CA LEU A 3 -0.97 -11.63 -13.07
C LEU A 3 0.45 -12.22 -12.86
N THR A 4 1.47 -11.40 -12.71
CA THR A 4 2.86 -11.81 -12.50
C THR A 4 3.14 -12.40 -11.11
N SER A 5 2.41 -11.98 -10.06
CA SER A 5 2.59 -12.53 -8.71
C SER A 5 1.95 -13.92 -8.55
N GLU A 6 0.86 -14.17 -9.25
CA GLU A 6 0.22 -15.49 -9.25
C GLU A 6 1.01 -16.52 -10.07
N MET A 7 1.65 -16.10 -11.16
CA MET A 7 2.53 -16.96 -11.94
C MET A 7 3.79 -17.37 -11.15
N ALA A 8 4.40 -16.46 -10.39
CA ALA A 8 5.57 -16.79 -9.56
C ALA A 8 5.22 -17.81 -8.45
N VAL A 9 4.04 -17.71 -7.85
CA VAL A 9 3.54 -18.66 -6.85
C VAL A 9 3.25 -20.02 -7.51
N LEU A 10 2.73 -20.05 -8.73
CA LEU A 10 2.45 -21.29 -9.46
C LEU A 10 3.75 -22.01 -9.88
N VAL A 11 4.79 -21.30 -10.27
CA VAL A 11 6.10 -21.88 -10.63
C VAL A 11 6.79 -22.44 -9.39
N SER A 12 6.75 -21.76 -8.24
CA SER A 12 7.33 -22.27 -6.98
C SER A 12 6.56 -23.51 -6.47
N ALA A 13 5.25 -23.54 -6.63
CA ALA A 13 4.43 -24.72 -6.29
C ALA A 13 4.71 -25.90 -7.23
N ALA A 14 4.91 -25.66 -8.53
CA ALA A 14 5.18 -26.72 -9.52
C ALA A 14 6.55 -27.36 -9.28
N THR A 15 7.60 -26.60 -8.92
CA THR A 15 8.92 -27.15 -8.59
C THR A 15 8.90 -27.96 -7.29
N ALA A 16 8.19 -27.52 -6.26
CA ALA A 16 8.02 -28.28 -5.02
C ALA A 16 7.27 -29.61 -5.23
N ILE A 17 6.26 -29.61 -6.10
CA ILE A 17 5.50 -30.83 -6.47
C ILE A 17 6.38 -31.80 -7.24
N LEU A 18 7.21 -31.33 -8.18
CA LEU A 18 8.09 -32.22 -8.98
C LEU A 18 9.17 -32.91 -8.12
N VAL A 19 9.77 -32.17 -7.19
CA VAL A 19 10.76 -32.74 -6.25
C VAL A 19 10.10 -33.68 -5.24
N GLY A 20 8.90 -33.34 -4.75
CA GLY A 20 8.10 -34.21 -3.87
C GLY A 20 7.67 -35.52 -4.53
N VAL A 21 7.29 -35.48 -5.80
CA VAL A 21 6.92 -36.67 -6.59
C VAL A 21 8.15 -37.56 -6.83
N GLY A 22 9.32 -37.00 -7.12
CA GLY A 22 10.58 -37.73 -7.25
C GLY A 22 10.95 -38.47 -5.95
N ALA A 23 10.89 -37.82 -4.80
CA ALA A 23 11.16 -38.42 -3.49
C ALA A 23 10.14 -39.50 -3.12
N TRP A 24 8.85 -39.30 -3.45
CA TRP A 24 7.80 -40.29 -3.24
C TRP A 24 7.97 -41.56 -4.12
N LEU A 25 8.39 -41.38 -5.38
CA LEU A 25 8.68 -42.52 -6.29
C LEU A 25 9.87 -43.32 -5.81
N ILE A 26 10.93 -42.71 -5.30
CA ILE A 26 12.10 -43.40 -4.70
C ILE A 26 11.69 -44.19 -3.44
N TRP A 27 10.85 -43.59 -2.58
CA TRP A 27 10.35 -44.27 -1.37
C TRP A 27 9.43 -45.44 -1.70
N ARG A 28 8.56 -45.30 -2.71
CA ARG A 28 7.66 -46.36 -3.19
C ARG A 28 8.42 -47.53 -3.85
N ALA A 29 9.52 -47.23 -4.55
CA ALA A 29 10.39 -48.25 -5.16
C ALA A 29 11.16 -49.09 -4.11
N ARG A 30 11.59 -48.49 -2.99
CA ARG A 30 12.24 -49.20 -1.87
C ARG A 30 11.31 -50.17 -1.14
N ARG A 31 9.99 -50.07 -1.25
CA ARG A 31 9.02 -50.92 -0.56
C ARG A 31 8.63 -52.20 -1.34
N LYS A 32 8.98 -52.32 -2.62
CA LYS A 32 8.72 -53.55 -3.41
C LYS A 32 10.01 -54.30 -3.63
N HIS A 33 10.33 -55.21 -2.72
CA HIS A 33 11.34 -56.24 -2.91
C HIS A 33 10.96 -57.14 -4.11
N LEU A 34 11.99 -57.48 -4.92
CA LEU A 34 12.04 -58.36 -6.08
C LEU A 34 11.82 -57.66 -7.44
N ALA A 35 12.81 -56.86 -7.81
CA ALA A 35 12.89 -56.35 -9.16
C ALA A 35 13.87 -57.20 -9.98
N SER A 36 13.41 -57.81 -11.09
CA SER A 36 14.26 -58.39 -12.09
C SER A 36 15.23 -57.36 -12.67
N PRO A 37 16.43 -57.72 -13.20
CA PRO A 37 17.39 -56.76 -13.77
C PRO A 37 16.77 -55.80 -14.79
N ASN A 38 15.75 -56.22 -15.53
CA ASN A 38 15.01 -55.42 -16.49
C ASN A 38 14.12 -54.33 -15.83
N SER A 39 13.61 -54.54 -14.61
CA SER A 39 12.79 -53.55 -13.91
C SER A 39 13.63 -52.48 -13.25
N VAL A 40 14.86 -52.79 -12.80
CA VAL A 40 15.83 -51.81 -12.26
C VAL A 40 16.32 -50.90 -13.37
N ASN A 41 16.61 -51.41 -14.55
CA ASN A 41 17.02 -50.60 -15.69
C ASN A 41 15.90 -49.69 -16.22
N LYS A 42 14.64 -50.14 -16.24
CA LYS A 42 13.49 -49.31 -16.59
C LYS A 42 13.23 -48.24 -15.57
N LEU A 43 13.39 -48.51 -14.28
CA LEU A 43 13.21 -47.52 -13.22
C LEU A 43 14.33 -46.47 -13.26
N ALA A 44 15.57 -46.91 -13.52
CA ALA A 44 16.73 -46.04 -13.65
C ALA A 44 16.62 -45.10 -14.88
N SER A 45 16.10 -45.61 -16.03
CA SER A 45 15.84 -44.75 -17.20
C SER A 45 14.71 -43.79 -16.94
N ALA A 46 13.58 -44.18 -16.34
CA ALA A 46 12.47 -43.31 -16.00
C ALA A 46 12.89 -42.19 -15.01
N LEU A 47 13.75 -42.55 -14.04
CA LEU A 47 14.29 -41.58 -13.09
C LEU A 47 15.20 -40.53 -13.81
N ARG A 48 16.05 -41.00 -14.71
CA ARG A 48 16.91 -40.09 -15.52
C ARG A 48 16.09 -39.19 -16.42
N ASP A 49 15.05 -39.72 -17.08
CA ASP A 49 14.17 -38.92 -17.93
C ASP A 49 13.43 -37.86 -17.11
N GLU A 50 13.01 -38.16 -15.87
CA GLU A 50 12.33 -37.22 -15.02
C GLU A 50 13.29 -36.13 -14.45
N GLN A 51 14.53 -36.55 -14.08
CA GLN A 51 15.58 -35.62 -13.69
C GLN A 51 15.93 -34.65 -14.86
N GLN A 52 16.08 -35.20 -16.06
CA GLN A 52 16.41 -34.39 -17.24
C GLN A 52 15.29 -33.40 -17.58
N LYS A 53 14.03 -33.78 -17.43
CA LYS A 53 12.90 -32.84 -17.58
C LYS A 53 12.93 -31.74 -16.52
N ALA A 54 13.17 -32.09 -15.25
CA ALA A 54 13.28 -31.10 -14.17
C ALA A 54 14.42 -30.13 -14.42
N ASP A 55 15.59 -30.60 -14.86
CA ASP A 55 16.74 -29.78 -15.21
C ASP A 55 16.43 -28.84 -16.39
N ILE A 56 15.75 -29.33 -17.43
CA ILE A 56 15.35 -28.49 -18.56
C ILE A 56 14.41 -27.35 -18.09
N ILE A 57 13.44 -27.66 -17.24
CA ILE A 57 12.49 -26.67 -16.72
C ILE A 57 13.22 -25.61 -15.88
N VAL A 58 14.06 -26.04 -14.93
CA VAL A 58 14.81 -25.12 -14.07
C VAL A 58 15.78 -24.24 -14.87
N ASN A 59 16.42 -24.82 -15.89
CA ASN A 59 17.37 -24.10 -16.74
C ASN A 59 16.69 -23.13 -17.73
N ALA A 60 15.40 -23.31 -18.02
CA ALA A 60 14.62 -22.39 -18.85
C ALA A 60 14.08 -21.17 -18.08
N ILE A 61 14.21 -21.17 -16.74
CA ILE A 61 13.77 -20.06 -15.89
C ILE A 61 14.84 -18.96 -15.93
N GLU A 62 14.45 -17.73 -16.31
CA GLU A 62 15.33 -16.56 -16.33
C GLU A 62 15.67 -16.05 -14.92
N ASP A 63 14.79 -16.27 -13.93
CA ASP A 63 15.05 -15.97 -12.54
C ASP A 63 16.17 -16.89 -11.99
N GLY A 64 16.96 -16.38 -11.06
CA GLY A 64 17.97 -17.18 -10.37
C GLY A 64 17.30 -18.23 -9.48
N VAL A 65 17.65 -19.50 -9.67
CA VAL A 65 17.19 -20.61 -8.84
C VAL A 65 18.40 -21.33 -8.26
N VAL A 66 18.45 -21.41 -6.93
CA VAL A 66 19.54 -22.03 -6.18
C VAL A 66 18.98 -22.99 -5.15
N LEU A 67 19.44 -24.24 -5.20
CA LEU A 67 19.16 -25.27 -4.19
C LEU A 67 20.35 -25.36 -3.23
N PHE A 68 20.09 -25.32 -1.93
CA PHE A 68 21.10 -25.43 -0.89
C PHE A 68 20.59 -26.23 0.32
N ASP A 69 21.52 -26.83 1.08
CA ASP A 69 21.19 -27.64 2.26
C ASP A 69 21.18 -26.84 3.57
N ASP A 70 21.01 -27.54 4.69
CA ASP A 70 21.00 -26.98 6.04
C ASP A 70 22.39 -26.49 6.53
N GLN A 71 23.47 -26.83 5.78
CA GLN A 71 24.81 -26.27 5.96
C GLN A 71 25.07 -25.06 5.07
N LEU A 72 24.04 -24.59 4.33
CA LEU A 72 24.11 -23.51 3.34
C LEU A 72 25.04 -23.82 2.17
N VAL A 73 25.26 -25.09 1.81
CA VAL A 73 26.05 -25.50 0.66
C VAL A 73 25.16 -25.61 -0.58
N ILE A 74 25.63 -25.03 -1.69
CA ILE A 74 24.89 -25.02 -2.98
C ILE A 74 24.99 -26.37 -3.65
N HIS A 75 23.85 -26.98 -3.97
CA HIS A 75 23.73 -28.23 -4.71
C HIS A 75 23.29 -28.07 -6.16
N SER A 76 22.51 -27.05 -6.47
CA SER A 76 22.06 -26.73 -7.83
C SER A 76 22.03 -25.22 -8.03
N PHE A 77 22.43 -24.79 -9.24
CA PHE A 77 22.56 -23.40 -9.60
C PHE A 77 22.22 -23.25 -11.10
N ASN A 78 21.07 -22.63 -11.41
CA ASN A 78 20.58 -22.54 -12.78
C ASN A 78 21.30 -21.43 -13.59
N PRO A 79 21.13 -21.39 -14.92
CA PRO A 79 21.70 -20.35 -15.77
C PRO A 79 21.22 -18.94 -15.43
N GLY A 80 19.96 -18.77 -14.94
CA GLY A 80 19.44 -17.49 -14.46
C GLY A 80 20.24 -16.98 -13.26
N ALA A 81 20.54 -17.83 -12.28
CA ALA A 81 21.38 -17.46 -11.16
C ALA A 81 22.80 -17.11 -11.60
N ALA A 82 23.34 -17.83 -12.58
CA ALA A 82 24.67 -17.51 -13.13
C ALA A 82 24.69 -16.12 -13.81
N SER A 83 23.67 -15.81 -14.58
CA SER A 83 23.52 -14.51 -15.25
C SER A 83 23.40 -13.34 -14.28
N ILE A 84 22.61 -13.52 -13.20
CA ILE A 84 22.34 -12.46 -12.22
C ILE A 84 23.54 -12.25 -11.28
N THR A 85 24.16 -13.34 -10.78
CA THR A 85 25.24 -13.22 -9.79
C THR A 85 26.62 -13.01 -10.43
N GLY A 86 26.79 -13.41 -11.68
CA GLY A 86 28.08 -13.40 -12.39
C GLY A 86 29.00 -14.55 -11.99
N TRP A 87 28.50 -15.59 -11.31
CA TRP A 87 29.20 -16.83 -11.02
C TRP A 87 28.80 -17.91 -12.04
N SER A 88 29.75 -18.74 -12.49
CA SER A 88 29.37 -19.90 -13.28
C SER A 88 28.73 -20.98 -12.38
N GLY A 89 27.80 -21.77 -12.92
CA GLY A 89 27.19 -22.86 -12.16
C GLY A 89 28.18 -23.88 -11.65
N ALA A 90 29.26 -24.14 -12.42
CA ALA A 90 30.33 -25.07 -12.04
C ALA A 90 31.16 -24.54 -10.84
N ASP A 91 31.42 -23.25 -10.81
CA ASP A 91 32.20 -22.64 -9.72
C ASP A 91 31.34 -22.40 -8.47
N ALA A 92 30.04 -22.21 -8.63
CA ALA A 92 29.12 -21.95 -7.53
C ALA A 92 28.71 -23.22 -6.77
N THR A 93 28.64 -24.36 -7.47
CA THR A 93 28.23 -25.64 -6.86
C THR A 93 29.27 -26.11 -5.84
N ASN A 94 28.80 -26.65 -4.71
CA ASN A 94 29.58 -27.05 -3.53
C ASN A 94 30.25 -25.90 -2.77
N LEU A 95 29.98 -24.65 -3.08
CA LEU A 95 30.37 -23.49 -2.26
C LEU A 95 29.29 -23.12 -1.26
N GLU A 96 29.69 -22.40 -0.21
CA GLU A 96 28.76 -21.80 0.74
C GLU A 96 27.91 -20.69 0.05
N LEU A 97 26.61 -20.70 0.27
CA LEU A 97 25.65 -19.78 -0.35
C LEU A 97 26.07 -18.32 -0.16
N ALA A 98 26.51 -17.94 1.04
CA ALA A 98 26.91 -16.56 1.36
C ALA A 98 28.14 -16.08 0.57
N THR A 99 28.92 -16.98 0.02
CA THR A 99 30.07 -16.64 -0.84
C THR A 99 29.61 -16.23 -2.24
N VAL A 100 28.61 -16.94 -2.77
CA VAL A 100 28.10 -16.78 -4.15
C VAL A 100 26.92 -15.81 -4.22
N VAL A 101 25.94 -15.98 -3.34
CA VAL A 101 24.70 -15.18 -3.26
C VAL A 101 24.78 -14.27 -2.05
N LYS A 102 25.49 -13.16 -2.21
CA LYS A 102 25.66 -12.14 -1.16
C LYS A 102 24.46 -11.23 -1.11
N ILE A 103 23.57 -11.49 -0.14
CA ILE A 103 22.36 -10.71 0.06
C ILE A 103 22.60 -9.67 1.15
N VAL A 104 22.17 -8.44 0.88
CA VAL A 104 22.24 -7.32 1.82
C VAL A 104 20.86 -6.65 1.92
N ASP A 105 20.65 -5.90 2.99
CA ASP A 105 19.44 -5.12 3.17
C ASP A 105 19.42 -3.87 2.26
N SER A 106 18.33 -3.11 2.28
CA SER A 106 18.17 -1.86 1.52
C SER A 106 19.19 -0.76 1.89
N LYS A 107 19.94 -0.91 2.99
CA LYS A 107 21.03 -0.01 3.41
C LYS A 107 22.40 -0.55 2.97
N GLY A 108 22.43 -1.71 2.33
CA GLY A 108 23.68 -2.37 1.91
C GLY A 108 24.41 -3.07 3.05
N GLN A 109 23.72 -3.36 4.16
CA GLN A 109 24.31 -4.07 5.30
C GLN A 109 23.95 -5.58 5.21
N PRO A 110 24.89 -6.46 5.52
CA PRO A 110 24.61 -7.89 5.64
C PRO A 110 23.54 -8.14 6.71
N TYR A 111 22.65 -9.10 6.45
CA TYR A 111 21.67 -9.49 7.45
C TYR A 111 22.34 -10.11 8.67
N PRO A 112 21.97 -9.69 9.91
CA PRO A 112 22.39 -10.39 11.12
C PRO A 112 21.97 -11.87 11.07
N PRO A 113 22.72 -12.80 11.68
CA PRO A 113 22.40 -14.23 11.63
C PRO A 113 20.99 -14.60 12.08
N GLU A 114 20.39 -13.82 12.97
CA GLU A 114 19.03 -14.03 13.50
C GLU A 114 17.94 -13.61 12.51
N THR A 115 18.22 -12.66 11.65
CA THR A 115 17.28 -12.12 10.65
C THR A 115 17.60 -12.54 9.23
N ASP A 116 18.68 -13.29 9.02
CA ASP A 116 19.11 -13.79 7.72
C ASP A 116 18.04 -14.72 7.12
N PRO A 117 17.43 -14.37 5.99
CA PRO A 117 16.36 -15.14 5.38
C PRO A 117 16.81 -16.54 4.98
N THR A 118 18.11 -16.74 4.67
CA THR A 118 18.66 -18.03 4.29
C THR A 118 18.72 -19.02 5.46
N ARG A 119 18.86 -18.53 6.69
CA ARG A 119 18.87 -19.32 7.92
C ARG A 119 17.46 -19.49 8.50
N ARG A 120 16.66 -18.45 8.45
CA ARG A 120 15.29 -18.44 8.99
C ARG A 120 14.39 -19.50 8.34
N VAL A 121 14.57 -19.81 7.06
CA VAL A 121 13.78 -20.84 6.35
C VAL A 121 13.87 -22.21 7.04
N PHE A 122 15.03 -22.57 7.61
CA PHE A 122 15.23 -23.84 8.33
C PHE A 122 14.61 -23.80 9.73
N THR A 123 14.59 -22.64 10.37
CA THR A 123 14.04 -22.46 11.74
C THR A 123 12.53 -22.33 11.70
N GLU A 124 12.00 -21.47 10.81
CA GLU A 124 10.57 -21.19 10.70
C GLU A 124 9.81 -22.25 9.91
N LYS A 125 10.51 -23.04 9.09
CA LYS A 125 9.95 -24.08 8.21
C LYS A 125 8.84 -23.54 7.29
N ALA A 126 8.93 -22.28 6.92
CA ALA A 126 7.98 -21.57 6.10
C ALA A 126 8.67 -20.83 4.96
N THR A 127 7.94 -20.53 3.90
CA THR A 127 8.45 -19.70 2.80
C THR A 127 8.66 -18.27 3.27
N ILE A 128 9.85 -17.74 3.00
CA ILE A 128 10.26 -16.38 3.34
C ILE A 128 10.29 -15.55 2.06
N HIS A 129 9.63 -14.40 2.11
CA HIS A 129 9.63 -13.42 1.01
C HIS A 129 10.33 -12.14 1.47
N VAL A 130 11.33 -11.71 0.70
CA VAL A 130 12.06 -10.45 0.94
C VAL A 130 11.92 -9.58 -0.31
N LYS A 131 11.16 -8.49 -0.19
CA LYS A 131 10.87 -7.60 -1.33
C LYS A 131 11.97 -6.59 -1.62
N ASP A 132 12.73 -6.18 -0.59
CA ASP A 132 13.70 -5.08 -0.65
C ASP A 132 15.11 -5.56 -0.32
N ALA A 133 15.53 -6.70 -0.91
CA ALA A 133 16.89 -7.19 -0.82
C ALA A 133 17.74 -6.67 -1.97
N GLU A 134 19.03 -6.48 -1.72
CA GLU A 134 20.02 -6.27 -2.76
C GLU A 134 20.96 -7.48 -2.83
N LEU A 135 21.36 -7.84 -4.03
CA LEU A 135 22.34 -8.88 -4.30
C LEU A 135 23.64 -8.21 -4.76
N VAL A 136 24.76 -8.61 -4.16
CA VAL A 136 26.09 -8.16 -4.59
C VAL A 136 26.68 -9.21 -5.53
N THR A 137 26.88 -8.84 -6.81
CA THR A 137 27.43 -9.72 -7.85
C THR A 137 28.90 -10.03 -7.61
N SER A 138 29.46 -10.99 -8.34
CA SER A 138 30.90 -11.32 -8.32
C SER A 138 31.79 -10.12 -8.68
N SER A 139 31.29 -9.18 -9.50
CA SER A 139 31.99 -7.93 -9.85
C SER A 139 31.82 -6.81 -8.82
N GLY A 140 31.08 -7.02 -7.74
CA GLY A 140 30.80 -6.01 -6.71
C GLY A 140 29.62 -5.06 -7.05
N LYS A 141 28.92 -5.27 -8.18
CA LYS A 141 27.74 -4.50 -8.53
C LYS A 141 26.57 -4.90 -7.63
N ARG A 142 25.77 -3.94 -7.18
CA ARG A 142 24.53 -4.18 -6.44
C ARG A 142 23.34 -4.22 -7.38
N LEU A 143 22.53 -5.23 -7.25
CA LEU A 143 21.29 -5.43 -8.00
C LEU A 143 20.13 -5.49 -7.00
N ALA A 144 19.08 -4.73 -7.26
CA ALA A 144 17.83 -4.87 -6.51
C ALA A 144 17.15 -6.18 -6.89
N ILE A 145 16.85 -7.03 -5.91
CA ILE A 145 16.22 -8.33 -6.16
C ILE A 145 14.93 -8.51 -5.38
N SER A 146 14.02 -9.30 -5.95
CA SER A 146 12.93 -9.94 -5.21
C SER A 146 13.36 -11.35 -4.88
N LEU A 147 13.44 -11.69 -3.58
CA LEU A 147 13.92 -12.97 -3.09
C LEU A 147 12.81 -13.76 -2.43
N THR A 148 12.69 -15.01 -2.81
CA THR A 148 11.81 -15.99 -2.14
C THR A 148 12.60 -17.22 -1.79
N ILE A 149 12.53 -17.67 -0.54
CA ILE A 149 13.20 -18.90 -0.09
C ILE A 149 12.15 -19.86 0.44
N SER A 150 12.09 -21.05 -0.13
CA SER A 150 11.10 -22.07 0.24
C SER A 150 11.79 -23.31 0.80
N PRO A 151 11.32 -23.86 1.93
CA PRO A 151 11.90 -25.08 2.52
C PRO A 151 11.48 -26.31 1.76
N LEU A 152 12.39 -27.27 1.60
CA LEU A 152 12.10 -28.62 1.16
C LEU A 152 11.99 -29.54 2.39
N ILE A 153 10.76 -30.00 2.64
CA ILE A 153 10.42 -30.78 3.82
C ILE A 153 10.37 -32.26 3.47
N GLY A 154 11.21 -33.04 4.12
CA GLY A 154 11.27 -34.52 3.95
C GLY A 154 10.32 -35.29 4.86
N ALA A 155 10.43 -36.60 4.83
CA ALA A 155 9.78 -37.51 5.77
C ALA A 155 10.18 -37.10 7.20
N GLN A 156 9.27 -37.07 8.17
CA GLN A 156 9.44 -36.62 9.56
C GLN A 156 9.41 -35.11 9.76
N GLN A 157 8.90 -34.33 8.79
CA GLN A 157 8.79 -32.85 8.90
C GLN A 157 10.14 -32.14 9.15
N LYS A 158 11.25 -32.72 8.78
CA LYS A 158 12.57 -32.09 8.82
C LYS A 158 12.83 -31.39 7.48
N VAL A 159 13.22 -30.12 7.54
CA VAL A 159 13.74 -29.39 6.38
C VAL A 159 15.14 -29.93 6.08
N PHE A 160 15.36 -30.49 4.89
CA PHE A 160 16.64 -31.03 4.49
C PHE A 160 17.40 -30.17 3.47
N ALA A 161 16.66 -29.27 2.80
CA ALA A 161 17.20 -28.32 1.85
C ALA A 161 16.23 -27.13 1.70
N ALA A 162 16.66 -26.08 1.04
CA ALA A 162 15.82 -24.95 0.66
C ALA A 162 16.11 -24.53 -0.78
N VAL A 163 15.10 -23.96 -1.44
CA VAL A 163 15.24 -23.36 -2.77
C VAL A 163 15.10 -21.84 -2.62
N ALA A 164 16.15 -21.12 -3.01
CA ALA A 164 16.09 -19.68 -3.19
C ALA A 164 15.76 -19.36 -4.65
N THR A 165 14.74 -18.53 -4.87
CA THR A 165 14.45 -17.92 -6.16
C THR A 165 14.63 -16.41 -6.04
N PHE A 166 15.38 -15.81 -6.96
CA PHE A 166 15.59 -14.35 -6.98
C PHE A 166 15.53 -13.82 -8.39
N ARG A 167 14.85 -12.68 -8.51
CA ARG A 167 14.64 -11.95 -9.76
C ARG A 167 15.30 -10.60 -9.68
N ASP A 168 16.03 -10.24 -10.73
CA ASP A 168 16.58 -8.89 -10.88
C ASP A 168 15.43 -7.90 -11.14
N MET A 169 15.29 -6.94 -10.23
CA MET A 169 14.28 -5.89 -10.27
C MET A 169 14.88 -4.52 -10.59
N THR A 170 16.15 -4.48 -11.02
CA THR A 170 16.88 -3.23 -11.19
C THR A 170 16.27 -2.35 -12.27
N ALA A 171 15.84 -2.94 -13.38
CA ALA A 171 15.23 -2.20 -14.49
C ALA A 171 13.83 -1.67 -14.10
N GLU A 172 13.02 -2.52 -13.49
CA GLU A 172 11.68 -2.17 -13.02
C GLU A 172 11.74 -1.05 -11.97
N ARG A 173 12.62 -1.15 -10.98
CA ARG A 173 12.81 -0.11 -9.97
C ARG A 173 13.34 1.20 -10.54
N ALA A 174 14.29 1.13 -11.48
CA ALA A 174 14.79 2.33 -12.16
C ALA A 174 13.70 3.02 -12.97
N GLU A 175 12.78 2.28 -13.59
CA GLU A 175 11.64 2.84 -14.30
C GLU A 175 10.62 3.48 -13.37
N GLU A 176 10.26 2.79 -12.28
CA GLU A 176 9.39 3.34 -11.23
C GLU A 176 9.98 4.60 -10.62
N GLN A 177 11.28 4.60 -10.33
CA GLN A 177 11.96 5.78 -9.81
C GLN A 177 11.94 6.95 -10.80
N ARG A 178 12.29 6.71 -12.07
CA ARG A 178 12.24 7.74 -13.13
C ARG A 178 10.85 8.32 -13.29
N ARG A 179 9.82 7.45 -13.27
CA ARG A 179 8.42 7.88 -13.34
C ARG A 179 8.05 8.76 -12.13
N GLY A 180 8.46 8.38 -10.92
CA GLY A 180 8.22 9.17 -9.72
C GLY A 180 8.94 10.52 -9.74
N GLU A 181 10.21 10.55 -10.17
CA GLU A 181 10.99 11.78 -10.34
C GLU A 181 10.38 12.71 -11.40
N PHE A 182 9.96 12.16 -12.54
CA PHE A 182 9.27 12.93 -13.58
C PHE A 182 8.00 13.59 -13.05
N VAL A 183 7.14 12.84 -12.37
CA VAL A 183 5.89 13.38 -11.80
C VAL A 183 6.18 14.45 -10.75
N SER A 184 7.19 14.23 -9.90
CA SER A 184 7.59 15.21 -8.86
C SER A 184 8.11 16.50 -9.48
N THR A 185 9.02 16.39 -10.45
CA THR A 185 9.61 17.54 -11.15
C THR A 185 8.53 18.30 -11.93
N ALA A 186 7.74 17.60 -12.74
CA ALA A 186 6.65 18.22 -13.50
C ALA A 186 5.67 18.98 -12.60
N SER A 187 5.37 18.46 -11.42
CA SER A 187 4.48 19.12 -10.47
C SER A 187 5.08 20.38 -9.86
N HIS A 188 6.37 20.39 -9.55
CA HIS A 188 7.07 21.58 -9.09
C HIS A 188 7.11 22.66 -10.20
N GLU A 189 7.46 22.26 -11.42
CA GLU A 189 7.54 23.15 -12.58
C GLU A 189 6.17 23.72 -12.98
N MET A 190 5.07 23.00 -12.70
CA MET A 190 3.71 23.49 -12.95
C MET A 190 3.14 24.34 -11.81
N ARG A 191 3.52 24.06 -10.57
CA ARG A 191 3.05 24.85 -9.41
C ARG A 191 3.50 26.30 -9.49
N THR A 192 4.73 26.56 -9.90
CA THR A 192 5.31 27.90 -9.97
C THR A 192 4.56 28.82 -10.91
N PRO A 193 4.31 28.49 -12.20
CA PRO A 193 3.56 29.36 -13.09
C PRO A 193 2.09 29.49 -12.68
N VAL A 194 1.46 28.44 -12.15
CA VAL A 194 0.07 28.50 -11.66
C VAL A 194 -0.03 29.47 -10.48
N ALA A 195 0.88 29.39 -9.50
CA ALA A 195 0.90 30.34 -8.38
C ALA A 195 1.17 31.78 -8.83
N ALA A 196 2.01 31.99 -9.85
CA ALA A 196 2.24 33.30 -10.42
C ALA A 196 0.98 33.88 -11.10
N ILE A 197 0.27 33.07 -11.90
CA ILE A 197 -1.00 33.46 -12.53
C ILE A 197 -2.05 33.79 -11.47
N GLU A 198 -2.17 32.96 -10.44
CA GLU A 198 -3.08 33.18 -9.32
C GLU A 198 -2.77 34.46 -8.60
N GLY A 199 -1.50 34.76 -8.32
CA GLY A 199 -1.06 36.00 -7.69
C GLY A 199 -1.37 37.22 -8.53
N TYR A 200 -1.13 37.19 -9.85
CA TYR A 200 -1.48 38.31 -10.73
C TYR A 200 -3.00 38.54 -10.84
N LEU A 201 -3.78 37.47 -10.90
CA LEU A 201 -5.23 37.55 -10.91
C LEU A 201 -5.77 38.10 -9.59
N ALA A 202 -5.22 37.69 -8.44
CA ALA A 202 -5.58 38.22 -7.13
C ALA A 202 -5.25 39.70 -7.02
N LEU A 203 -4.10 40.16 -7.53
CA LEU A 203 -3.74 41.57 -7.59
C LEU A 203 -4.67 42.37 -8.50
N ALA A 204 -5.01 41.83 -9.68
CA ALA A 204 -5.94 42.50 -10.62
C ALA A 204 -7.36 42.58 -10.05
N LEU A 205 -7.80 41.66 -9.22
CA LEU A 205 -9.11 41.64 -8.56
C LEU A 205 -9.16 42.52 -7.29
N ASN A 206 -8.00 42.95 -6.80
CA ASN A 206 -7.94 43.79 -5.58
C ASN A 206 -8.28 45.25 -5.86
N ASP A 207 -9.39 45.73 -5.33
CA ASP A 207 -9.88 47.11 -5.51
C ASP A 207 -8.91 48.22 -5.05
N LYS A 208 -7.91 47.86 -4.22
CA LYS A 208 -6.86 48.80 -3.79
C LYS A 208 -5.71 48.91 -4.79
N VAL A 209 -5.58 47.96 -5.72
CA VAL A 209 -4.47 47.87 -6.68
C VAL A 209 -4.91 48.25 -8.09
N SER A 210 -6.12 47.90 -8.49
CA SER A 210 -6.63 48.10 -9.84
C SER A 210 -8.09 48.53 -9.85
N ILE A 211 -8.45 49.37 -10.81
CA ILE A 211 -9.84 49.77 -11.10
C ILE A 211 -10.22 49.07 -12.40
N ILE A 212 -11.13 48.12 -12.31
CA ILE A 212 -11.63 47.35 -13.46
C ILE A 212 -13.16 47.48 -13.54
N ASP A 213 -13.69 47.41 -14.77
CA ASP A 213 -15.14 47.41 -14.97
C ASP A 213 -15.73 46.05 -14.53
N SER A 214 -17.07 46.06 -14.28
CA SER A 214 -17.76 44.86 -13.74
C SER A 214 -17.67 43.64 -14.66
N ARG A 215 -17.61 43.83 -15.97
CA ARG A 215 -17.54 42.74 -16.94
C ARG A 215 -16.13 42.15 -16.98
N ALA A 216 -15.10 42.98 -16.93
CA ALA A 216 -13.71 42.51 -16.82
C ALA A 216 -13.51 41.77 -15.49
N ARG A 217 -14.07 42.24 -14.39
CA ARG A 217 -14.05 41.58 -13.09
C ARG A 217 -14.63 40.17 -13.17
N GLU A 218 -15.79 40.00 -13.78
CA GLU A 218 -16.43 38.68 -13.94
C GLU A 218 -15.51 37.68 -14.71
N TYR A 219 -14.83 38.15 -15.75
CA TYR A 219 -13.89 37.27 -16.51
C TYR A 219 -12.65 36.93 -15.68
N LEU A 220 -12.12 37.90 -14.94
CA LEU A 220 -10.95 37.67 -14.09
C LEU A 220 -11.26 36.74 -12.91
N GLU A 221 -12.44 36.82 -12.30
CA GLU A 221 -12.91 35.91 -11.27
C GLU A 221 -13.04 34.49 -11.80
N LYS A 222 -13.60 34.33 -13.01
CA LYS A 222 -13.65 32.99 -13.68
C LYS A 222 -12.26 32.46 -13.96
N ALA A 223 -11.32 33.28 -14.42
CA ALA A 223 -9.95 32.90 -14.68
C ALA A 223 -9.24 32.51 -13.37
N HIS A 224 -9.44 33.28 -12.31
CA HIS A 224 -8.87 32.98 -10.98
C HIS A 224 -9.35 31.65 -10.44
N THR A 225 -10.67 31.40 -10.47
CA THR A 225 -11.26 30.12 -10.08
C THR A 225 -10.72 28.95 -10.91
N SER A 226 -10.56 29.14 -12.23
CA SER A 226 -10.00 28.11 -13.11
C SER A 226 -8.53 27.82 -12.80
N THR A 227 -7.75 28.86 -12.47
CA THR A 227 -6.34 28.70 -12.08
C THR A 227 -6.20 27.97 -10.74
N GLN A 228 -7.03 28.29 -9.76
CA GLN A 228 -7.07 27.57 -8.48
C GLN A 228 -7.41 26.08 -8.69
N HIS A 229 -8.41 25.80 -9.54
CA HIS A 229 -8.78 24.44 -9.87
C HIS A 229 -7.63 23.67 -10.56
N LEU A 230 -6.89 24.34 -11.45
CA LEU A 230 -5.72 23.76 -12.10
C LEU A 230 -4.61 23.44 -11.09
N GLY A 231 -4.35 24.34 -10.14
CA GLY A 231 -3.40 24.10 -9.05
C GLY A 231 -3.75 22.90 -8.20
N GLN A 232 -5.04 22.75 -7.85
CA GLN A 232 -5.53 21.60 -7.10
C GLN A 232 -5.39 20.29 -7.90
N LEU A 233 -5.69 20.32 -9.21
CA LEU A 233 -5.50 19.15 -10.10
C LEU A 233 -4.06 18.64 -10.08
N PHE A 234 -3.08 19.54 -10.19
CA PHE A 234 -1.67 19.15 -10.15
C PHE A 234 -1.26 18.61 -8.78
N GLN A 235 -1.76 19.22 -7.71
CA GLN A 235 -1.47 18.74 -6.36
C GLN A 235 -2.05 17.33 -6.12
N ASP A 236 -3.28 17.10 -6.54
CA ASP A 236 -3.94 15.79 -6.45
C ASP A 236 -3.20 14.72 -7.27
N LEU A 237 -2.78 15.08 -8.50
CA LEU A 237 -2.02 14.17 -9.36
C LEU A 237 -0.69 13.76 -8.73
N LEU A 238 0.03 14.75 -8.16
CA LEU A 238 1.30 14.50 -7.45
C LEU A 238 1.11 13.63 -6.23
N THR A 239 0.11 13.96 -5.39
CA THR A 239 -0.21 13.17 -4.18
C THR A 239 -0.59 11.74 -4.56
N SER A 240 -1.40 11.57 -5.62
CA SER A 240 -1.78 10.26 -6.15
C SER A 240 -0.57 9.44 -6.61
N ALA A 241 0.39 10.05 -7.34
CA ALA A 241 1.58 9.37 -7.80
C ALA A 241 2.50 8.97 -6.63
N LYS A 242 2.73 9.89 -5.66
CA LYS A 242 3.52 9.58 -4.45
C LYS A 242 2.87 8.46 -3.61
N ALA A 243 1.54 8.43 -3.55
CA ALA A 243 0.80 7.42 -2.82
C ALA A 243 0.91 6.02 -3.46
N GLU A 244 0.96 5.94 -4.80
CA GLU A 244 1.19 4.67 -5.52
C GLU A 244 2.59 4.13 -5.31
N ASP A 245 3.57 5.00 -5.35
CA ASP A 245 4.99 4.64 -5.16
C ASP A 245 5.33 4.33 -3.68
N GLY A 246 4.34 4.43 -2.76
CA GLY A 246 4.60 4.28 -1.32
C GLY A 246 5.49 5.38 -0.72
N ARG A 247 5.67 6.50 -1.44
CA ARG A 247 6.52 7.64 -1.05
C ARG A 247 5.74 8.77 -0.38
N LEU A 248 4.50 8.51 0.02
CA LEU A 248 3.72 9.51 0.72
C LEU A 248 4.35 9.77 2.09
N SER A 249 4.91 10.96 2.27
CA SER A 249 5.49 11.36 3.56
C SER A 249 4.40 11.41 4.63
N SER A 250 4.67 10.83 5.78
CA SER A 250 3.75 10.77 6.91
C SER A 250 4.54 10.78 8.21
N HIS A 251 4.05 11.56 9.20
CA HIS A 251 4.62 11.66 10.53
C HIS A 251 3.55 11.25 11.56
N PRO A 252 3.31 9.93 11.72
CA PRO A 252 2.22 9.47 12.57
C PRO A 252 2.50 9.75 14.05
N VAL A 253 1.51 10.31 14.71
CA VAL A 253 1.50 10.55 16.15
C VAL A 253 0.21 10.01 16.77
N PRO A 254 0.17 9.71 18.08
CA PRO A 254 -1.08 9.36 18.74
C PRO A 254 -2.03 10.56 18.77
N VAL A 255 -3.18 10.44 18.11
CA VAL A 255 -4.21 11.48 18.02
C VAL A 255 -5.48 11.02 18.73
N GLU A 256 -6.04 11.88 19.60
CA GLU A 256 -7.36 11.68 20.16
C GLU A 256 -8.42 12.16 19.14
N MET A 257 -9.16 11.20 18.60
CA MET A 257 -10.03 11.44 17.44
C MET A 257 -11.27 12.27 17.78
N GLY A 258 -11.73 12.26 19.02
CA GLY A 258 -12.91 13.04 19.42
C GLY A 258 -12.68 14.54 19.35
N SER A 259 -11.65 15.03 20.01
CA SER A 259 -11.26 16.45 19.99
C SER A 259 -10.80 16.88 18.59
N TYR A 260 -10.05 16.01 17.92
CA TYR A 260 -9.55 16.27 16.59
C TYR A 260 -10.69 16.47 15.54
N LEU A 261 -11.64 15.54 15.48
CA LEU A 261 -12.77 15.64 14.55
C LEU A 261 -13.75 16.77 14.92
N GLN A 262 -13.93 17.05 16.22
CA GLN A 262 -14.73 18.19 16.66
C GLN A 262 -14.14 19.49 16.14
N GLN A 263 -12.85 19.70 16.33
CA GLN A 263 -12.16 20.92 15.87
C GLN A 263 -12.26 21.05 14.35
N LEU A 264 -12.01 19.95 13.61
CA LEU A 264 -12.16 19.95 12.15
C LEU A 264 -13.58 20.28 11.70
N THR A 265 -14.60 19.75 12.39
CA THR A 265 -15.99 20.04 12.07
C THR A 265 -16.29 21.53 12.23
N ASP A 266 -15.76 22.15 13.27
CA ASP A 266 -15.95 23.58 13.53
C ASP A 266 -15.22 24.43 12.48
N ASP A 267 -13.99 24.06 12.09
CA ASP A 267 -13.21 24.73 11.03
C ASP A 267 -13.94 24.67 9.67
N LEU A 268 -14.55 23.51 9.34
CA LEU A 268 -15.20 23.29 8.05
C LEU A 268 -16.62 23.85 7.95
N ARG A 269 -17.23 24.25 9.06
CA ARG A 269 -18.61 24.78 9.13
C ARG A 269 -18.84 25.93 8.17
N PHE A 270 -17.89 26.86 8.06
CA PHE A 270 -18.00 28.02 7.19
C PHE A 270 -18.24 27.69 5.71
N ALA A 271 -17.67 26.57 5.23
CA ALA A 271 -17.87 26.13 3.84
C ALA A 271 -19.33 25.70 3.59
N ALA A 272 -19.96 25.05 4.56
CA ALA A 272 -21.34 24.59 4.50
C ALA A 272 -22.35 25.76 4.69
N ASP A 273 -22.00 26.74 5.51
CA ASP A 273 -22.84 27.94 5.79
C ASP A 273 -23.15 28.72 4.51
N LYS A 274 -22.22 28.78 3.55
CA LYS A 274 -22.43 29.43 2.24
C LYS A 274 -23.58 28.79 1.45
N LYS A 275 -23.87 27.50 1.66
CA LYS A 275 -24.97 26.77 1.07
C LYS A 275 -26.17 26.59 2.03
N GLN A 276 -26.12 27.18 3.21
CA GLN A 276 -27.13 27.04 4.27
C GLN A 276 -27.36 25.58 4.70
N LEU A 277 -26.28 24.78 4.71
CA LEU A 277 -26.32 23.39 5.15
C LEU A 277 -26.05 23.31 6.66
N GLY A 278 -26.85 22.52 7.37
CA GLY A 278 -26.59 22.22 8.78
C GLY A 278 -25.34 21.33 8.93
N VAL A 279 -24.46 21.64 9.91
CA VAL A 279 -23.30 20.81 10.23
C VAL A 279 -23.34 20.40 11.67
N GLN A 280 -23.18 19.08 11.92
CA GLN A 280 -23.18 18.53 13.28
C GLN A 280 -22.06 17.52 13.49
N PHE A 281 -21.51 17.49 14.70
CA PHE A 281 -20.63 16.46 15.17
C PHE A 281 -21.35 15.53 16.12
N VAL A 282 -21.32 14.22 15.86
CA VAL A 282 -22.06 13.21 16.63
C VAL A 282 -21.07 12.24 17.27
N THR A 283 -21.11 12.12 18.58
CA THR A 283 -20.33 11.11 19.31
C THR A 283 -21.30 10.21 20.06
N GLY A 284 -21.21 8.89 19.91
CA GLY A 284 -22.07 7.98 20.66
C GLY A 284 -21.90 6.54 20.28
N VAL A 285 -22.14 5.70 21.28
CA VAL A 285 -22.32 4.27 21.13
C VAL A 285 -23.78 4.03 20.76
N SER A 286 -23.99 3.43 19.56
CA SER A 286 -25.26 2.79 19.20
C SER A 286 -26.36 3.60 18.50
N ASN A 287 -27.02 2.90 17.62
CA ASN A 287 -28.11 3.14 16.70
C ASN A 287 -29.44 3.66 17.27
N THR A 288 -29.45 4.48 18.33
CA THR A 288 -30.66 5.13 18.83
C THR A 288 -30.47 6.63 18.90
N ILE A 289 -31.13 7.33 18.03
CA ILE A 289 -31.37 8.77 18.10
C ILE A 289 -32.34 9.00 19.27
N ASP A 290 -31.80 9.09 20.48
CA ASP A 290 -32.58 9.61 21.61
C ASP A 290 -32.42 11.12 21.67
N THR A 291 -33.41 11.81 21.11
CA THR A 291 -33.57 13.27 21.15
C THR A 291 -34.12 13.79 22.48
N ALA A 292 -33.96 13.07 23.56
CA ALA A 292 -34.44 13.53 24.87
C ALA A 292 -33.51 13.04 25.97
N SER A 293 -32.52 13.82 26.33
CA SER A 293 -31.91 13.72 27.65
C SER A 293 -31.58 15.11 28.18
N THR A 294 -32.52 15.64 28.91
CA THR A 294 -32.33 16.71 29.90
C THR A 294 -31.40 16.26 31.02
N ALA A 295 -30.47 17.15 31.34
CA ALA A 295 -29.84 17.39 32.64
C ALA A 295 -28.90 16.32 33.25
N ASN A 296 -27.61 16.73 33.36
CA ASN A 296 -26.66 16.38 34.40
C ASN A 296 -26.16 14.93 34.57
N THR A 297 -26.04 14.16 33.53
CA THR A 297 -25.15 13.01 33.60
C THR A 297 -23.82 13.37 32.98
N LYS A 298 -22.70 13.36 33.69
CA LYS A 298 -21.36 13.37 33.16
C LYS A 298 -21.21 12.13 32.26
N VAL A 299 -21.52 12.26 31.00
CA VAL A 299 -21.26 11.19 30.02
C VAL A 299 -19.75 11.11 29.89
N ILE A 300 -19.15 10.06 30.44
CA ILE A 300 -17.75 9.73 30.22
C ILE A 300 -17.65 9.35 28.73
N ARG A 301 -17.14 10.27 27.93
CA ARG A 301 -16.88 9.98 26.51
C ARG A 301 -15.66 9.07 26.43
N PRO A 302 -15.76 7.91 25.77
CA PRO A 302 -14.59 7.07 25.58
C PRO A 302 -13.56 7.82 24.72
N LEU A 303 -12.31 7.81 25.16
CA LEU A 303 -11.20 8.37 24.41
C LEU A 303 -10.79 7.38 23.31
N TYR A 304 -10.72 7.86 22.09
CA TYR A 304 -10.37 7.07 20.92
C TYR A 304 -9.04 7.57 20.35
N TYR A 305 -7.95 6.86 20.65
CA TYR A 305 -6.64 7.15 20.10
C TYR A 305 -6.31 6.30 18.89
N THR A 306 -5.71 6.92 17.87
CA THR A 306 -5.15 6.26 16.68
C THR A 306 -3.76 6.80 16.39
N LEU A 307 -2.93 6.02 15.66
CA LEU A 307 -1.61 6.45 15.23
C LEU A 307 -1.72 6.95 13.80
N ILE A 308 -1.79 8.25 13.62
CA ILE A 308 -1.98 8.92 12.32
C ILE A 308 -1.19 10.22 12.24
N ASP A 309 -0.95 10.68 11.02
CA ASP A 309 -0.51 12.04 10.75
C ASP A 309 -1.75 12.96 10.70
N PRO A 310 -1.84 13.98 11.57
CA PRO A 310 -3.00 14.88 11.62
C PRO A 310 -3.25 15.63 10.31
N ASP A 311 -2.19 16.04 9.60
CA ASP A 311 -2.32 16.82 8.37
C ASP A 311 -2.86 15.93 7.24
N ARG A 312 -2.39 14.68 7.15
CA ARG A 312 -2.92 13.71 6.19
C ARG A 312 -4.37 13.33 6.48
N MET A 313 -4.71 13.18 7.76
CA MET A 313 -6.11 12.88 8.11
C MET A 313 -7.02 14.09 7.90
N ARG A 314 -6.53 15.31 8.10
CA ARG A 314 -7.24 16.55 7.71
C ARG A 314 -7.55 16.53 6.21
N GLU A 315 -6.61 16.14 5.37
CA GLU A 315 -6.81 16.00 3.90
C GLU A 315 -7.97 15.04 3.59
N VAL A 316 -8.03 13.90 4.28
CA VAL A 316 -9.14 12.92 4.14
C VAL A 316 -10.48 13.52 4.55
N VAL A 317 -10.57 14.07 5.75
CA VAL A 317 -11.82 14.60 6.29
C VAL A 317 -12.32 15.77 5.45
N THR A 318 -11.43 16.69 5.07
CA THR A 318 -11.78 17.85 4.23
C THR A 318 -12.30 17.39 2.86
N ASN A 319 -11.65 16.43 2.23
CA ASN A 319 -12.07 15.92 0.93
C ASN A 319 -13.46 15.26 0.97
N LEU A 320 -13.74 14.46 2.01
CA LEU A 320 -15.06 13.87 2.21
C LEU A 320 -16.12 14.92 2.52
N PHE A 321 -15.78 15.93 3.34
CA PHE A 321 -16.69 17.01 3.69
C PHE A 321 -17.00 17.90 2.49
N ASP A 322 -16.00 18.27 1.70
CA ASP A 322 -16.18 19.06 0.48
C ASP A 322 -17.06 18.34 -0.54
N ASN A 323 -16.90 17.00 -0.67
CA ASN A 323 -17.81 16.20 -1.46
C ASN A 323 -19.24 16.26 -0.91
N ALA A 324 -19.43 16.14 0.41
CA ALA A 324 -20.74 16.25 1.04
C ALA A 324 -21.38 17.62 0.76
N VAL A 325 -20.65 18.72 0.94
CA VAL A 325 -21.12 20.10 0.61
C VAL A 325 -21.46 20.23 -0.87
N LYS A 326 -20.65 19.63 -1.73
CA LYS A 326 -20.79 19.72 -3.18
C LYS A 326 -22.04 19.05 -3.71
N TYR A 327 -22.35 17.88 -3.20
CA TYR A 327 -23.46 17.04 -3.68
C TYR A 327 -24.73 17.14 -2.83
N THR A 328 -24.77 18.07 -1.86
CA THR A 328 -25.96 18.40 -1.06
C THR A 328 -26.44 19.80 -1.40
N ASP A 329 -27.68 19.91 -1.91
CA ASP A 329 -28.27 21.19 -2.23
C ASP A 329 -29.02 21.79 -1.03
N GLY A 330 -29.47 20.97 -0.10
CA GLY A 330 -30.14 21.38 1.15
C GLY A 330 -30.20 20.23 2.14
N GLY A 331 -30.11 20.53 3.43
CA GLY A 331 -30.16 19.53 4.49
C GLY A 331 -28.96 19.61 5.44
N THR A 332 -28.38 18.45 5.82
CA THR A 332 -27.38 18.37 6.86
C THR A 332 -26.20 17.49 6.48
N ILE A 333 -25.01 17.89 6.98
CA ILE A 333 -23.80 17.08 6.95
C ILE A 333 -23.44 16.71 8.39
N SER A 334 -23.17 15.43 8.63
CA SER A 334 -22.84 14.93 9.96
C SER A 334 -21.47 14.25 9.92
N ILE A 335 -20.58 14.63 10.83
CA ILE A 335 -19.36 13.89 11.12
C ILE A 335 -19.61 13.11 12.40
N GLY A 336 -19.47 11.80 12.37
CA GLY A 336 -19.72 10.95 13.51
C GLY A 336 -18.51 10.14 13.92
N LEU A 337 -18.39 9.84 15.22
CA LEU A 337 -17.31 9.05 15.81
C LEU A 337 -17.87 7.97 16.70
N THR A 338 -17.42 6.74 16.50
CA THR A 338 -17.71 5.56 17.34
C THR A 338 -16.47 4.66 17.38
N GLY A 339 -16.51 3.58 18.11
CA GLY A 339 -15.44 2.60 18.15
C GLY A 339 -15.67 1.51 19.18
N ASN A 340 -14.79 0.52 19.13
CA ASN A 340 -14.68 -0.56 20.10
C ASN A 340 -13.25 -0.66 20.64
N ASP A 341 -12.85 -1.80 21.20
CA ASP A 341 -11.51 -1.96 21.78
C ASP A 341 -10.40 -2.09 20.73
N GLU A 342 -10.72 -2.44 19.48
CA GLU A 342 -9.76 -2.67 18.42
C GLU A 342 -9.76 -1.57 17.35
N VAL A 343 -10.91 -0.95 17.10
CA VAL A 343 -11.15 -0.07 15.97
C VAL A 343 -11.80 1.23 16.42
N VAL A 344 -11.30 2.32 15.87
CA VAL A 344 -11.96 3.63 15.86
C VAL A 344 -12.61 3.82 14.50
N GLN A 345 -13.91 4.07 14.49
CA GLN A 345 -14.67 4.36 13.28
C GLN A 345 -15.16 5.80 13.32
N PHE A 346 -14.91 6.54 12.25
CA PHE A 346 -15.60 7.80 12.01
C PHE A 346 -16.26 7.78 10.63
N TYR A 347 -17.23 8.67 10.44
CA TYR A 347 -17.95 8.78 9.18
C TYR A 347 -18.27 10.24 8.84
N VAL A 348 -18.41 10.49 7.55
CA VAL A 348 -18.98 11.73 7.01
C VAL A 348 -20.26 11.35 6.28
N ARG A 349 -21.40 11.88 6.74
CA ARG A 349 -22.73 11.62 6.18
C ARG A 349 -23.33 12.90 5.61
N ASP A 350 -23.87 12.81 4.44
CA ASP A 350 -24.67 13.85 3.80
C ASP A 350 -26.12 13.39 3.56
N THR A 351 -27.00 14.35 3.36
CA THR A 351 -28.41 14.14 2.97
C THR A 351 -28.65 14.55 1.51
N GLY A 352 -27.62 14.45 0.67
CA GLY A 352 -27.64 14.88 -0.73
C GLY A 352 -28.27 13.87 -1.69
N ASN A 353 -27.86 13.95 -2.95
CA ASN A 353 -28.44 13.19 -4.04
C ASN A 353 -28.18 11.68 -3.96
N GLY A 354 -27.22 11.24 -3.14
CA GLY A 354 -26.80 9.85 -3.05
C GLY A 354 -26.09 9.36 -4.31
N ILE A 355 -25.64 8.10 -4.27
CA ILE A 355 -24.84 7.45 -5.30
C ILE A 355 -25.54 6.17 -5.73
N PRO A 356 -25.63 5.88 -7.04
CA PRO A 356 -26.15 4.60 -7.53
C PRO A 356 -25.32 3.43 -6.98
N THR A 357 -25.97 2.32 -6.64
CA THR A 357 -25.30 1.16 -6.04
C THR A 357 -24.24 0.56 -6.97
N GLU A 358 -24.45 0.62 -8.27
CA GLU A 358 -23.50 0.17 -9.30
C GLU A 358 -22.19 0.94 -9.29
N ASP A 359 -22.22 2.22 -8.89
CA ASP A 359 -21.04 3.08 -8.87
C ASP A 359 -20.21 2.97 -7.57
N THR A 360 -20.82 2.49 -6.47
CA THR A 360 -20.17 2.48 -5.14
C THR A 360 -18.86 1.71 -5.11
N GLY A 361 -18.75 0.63 -5.89
CA GLY A 361 -17.52 -0.17 -5.99
C GLY A 361 -16.37 0.50 -6.75
N HIS A 362 -16.66 1.54 -7.53
CA HIS A 362 -15.69 2.21 -8.40
C HIS A 362 -15.24 3.58 -7.90
N LEU A 363 -15.92 4.16 -6.91
CA LEU A 363 -15.69 5.53 -6.43
C LEU A 363 -14.26 5.82 -5.96
N PHE A 364 -13.55 4.81 -5.48
CA PHE A 364 -12.17 4.92 -5.01
C PHE A 364 -11.14 4.61 -6.11
N GLN A 365 -11.55 4.46 -7.38
CA GLN A 365 -10.66 4.32 -8.52
C GLN A 365 -10.21 5.70 -9.02
N LYS A 366 -9.02 5.75 -9.62
CA LYS A 366 -8.51 6.99 -10.21
C LYS A 366 -9.38 7.48 -11.35
N PHE A 367 -9.61 8.79 -11.38
CA PHE A 367 -10.36 9.50 -12.41
C PHE A 367 -11.81 9.04 -12.54
N TYR A 368 -12.28 8.17 -11.63
CA TYR A 368 -13.66 7.72 -11.67
C TYR A 368 -14.61 8.80 -11.18
N ARG A 369 -15.70 8.99 -11.91
CA ARG A 369 -16.78 9.93 -11.58
C ARG A 369 -18.12 9.32 -11.98
N VAL A 370 -19.13 9.51 -11.15
CA VAL A 370 -20.50 9.13 -11.48
C VAL A 370 -21.00 10.03 -12.60
N ASP A 371 -21.24 9.49 -13.79
CA ASP A 371 -21.69 10.25 -14.96
C ASP A 371 -23.22 10.25 -15.03
N ASN A 372 -23.84 11.24 -14.41
CA ASN A 372 -25.26 11.50 -14.60
C ASN A 372 -25.48 12.98 -14.94
N SER A 373 -26.69 13.29 -15.42
CA SER A 373 -27.05 14.67 -15.84
C SER A 373 -26.92 15.70 -14.71
N ALA A 374 -27.10 15.29 -13.45
CA ALA A 374 -27.00 16.17 -12.28
C ALA A 374 -25.55 16.44 -11.85
N THR A 375 -24.60 15.57 -12.19
CA THR A 375 -23.19 15.69 -11.77
C THR A 375 -22.27 16.28 -12.84
N ARG A 376 -22.71 16.38 -14.10
CA ARG A 376 -21.91 16.91 -15.22
C ARG A 376 -21.43 18.35 -15.01
N THR A 377 -22.24 19.19 -14.37
CA THR A 377 -21.90 20.59 -14.09
C THR A 377 -20.99 20.76 -12.86
N ILE A 378 -20.86 19.71 -12.05
CA ILE A 378 -20.12 19.75 -10.80
C ILE A 378 -18.68 19.31 -11.10
N GLY A 379 -17.74 20.26 -11.11
CA GLY A 379 -16.32 20.00 -11.38
C GLY A 379 -15.67 19.05 -10.37
N GLY A 380 -14.63 18.33 -10.77
CA GLY A 380 -13.85 17.44 -9.88
C GLY A 380 -12.84 16.62 -10.64
N THR A 381 -11.73 16.27 -9.99
CA THR A 381 -10.59 15.54 -10.56
C THR A 381 -10.81 14.04 -10.67
N GLY A 382 -11.68 13.46 -9.83
CA GLY A 382 -11.82 12.02 -9.65
C GLY A 382 -10.62 11.38 -8.92
N LEU A 383 -9.74 12.20 -8.33
CA LEU A 383 -8.58 11.73 -7.58
C LEU A 383 -8.78 11.78 -6.06
N GLY A 384 -9.64 12.68 -5.56
CA GLY A 384 -9.78 12.91 -4.13
C GLY A 384 -10.13 11.66 -3.32
N LEU A 385 -11.13 10.88 -3.72
CA LEU A 385 -11.48 9.64 -3.02
C LEU A 385 -10.41 8.56 -3.14
N PHE A 386 -9.70 8.47 -4.26
CA PHE A 386 -8.54 7.59 -4.41
C PHE A 386 -7.44 7.96 -3.40
N ILE A 387 -7.12 9.26 -3.27
CA ILE A 387 -6.14 9.79 -2.30
C ILE A 387 -6.59 9.47 -0.87
N CYS A 388 -7.87 9.69 -0.54
CA CYS A 388 -8.42 9.31 0.77
C CYS A 388 -8.19 7.84 1.08
N ARG A 389 -8.47 6.95 0.13
CA ARG A 389 -8.24 5.52 0.30
C ARG A 389 -6.77 5.22 0.55
N LYS A 390 -5.85 5.82 -0.21
CA LYS A 390 -4.40 5.61 -0.06
C LYS A 390 -3.87 6.11 1.29
N ILE A 391 -4.34 7.27 1.76
CA ILE A 391 -3.99 7.79 3.09
C ILE A 391 -4.51 6.86 4.20
N VAL A 392 -5.76 6.38 4.10
CA VAL A 392 -6.33 5.47 5.10
C VAL A 392 -5.62 4.12 5.10
N GLU A 393 -5.28 3.56 3.92
CA GLU A 393 -4.50 2.33 3.78
C GLU A 393 -3.10 2.46 4.41
N LEU A 394 -2.46 3.64 4.37
CA LEU A 394 -1.17 3.92 5.01
C LEU A 394 -1.20 3.65 6.52
N TYR A 395 -2.34 3.91 7.17
CA TYR A 395 -2.57 3.67 8.60
C TYR A 395 -3.23 2.32 8.90
N GLN A 396 -3.16 1.36 7.96
CA GLN A 396 -3.80 0.04 8.09
C GLN A 396 -5.32 0.12 8.31
N GLY A 397 -5.92 1.22 7.87
CA GLY A 397 -7.34 1.47 7.96
C GLY A 397 -8.11 0.97 6.75
N ARG A 398 -9.42 1.17 6.80
CA ARG A 398 -10.35 0.86 5.71
C ARG A 398 -11.33 2.00 5.50
N ILE A 399 -11.59 2.35 4.24
CA ILE A 399 -12.61 3.31 3.83
C ILE A 399 -13.64 2.62 2.92
N TRP A 400 -14.93 2.94 3.11
CA TRP A 400 -16.02 2.49 2.23
C TRP A 400 -17.17 3.49 2.27
N VAL A 401 -18.16 3.27 1.44
CA VAL A 401 -19.36 4.11 1.34
C VAL A 401 -20.63 3.27 1.40
N GLU A 402 -21.65 3.80 2.06
CA GLU A 402 -23.02 3.33 2.01
C GLU A 402 -23.86 4.47 1.47
N SER A 403 -24.57 4.23 0.37
CA SER A 403 -25.36 5.25 -0.30
C SER A 403 -26.57 4.64 -1.00
N SER A 404 -27.61 5.45 -1.12
CA SER A 404 -28.77 5.14 -1.94
C SER A 404 -29.21 6.41 -2.65
N LEU A 405 -29.55 6.31 -3.91
CA LEU A 405 -29.98 7.45 -4.72
C LEU A 405 -31.18 8.17 -4.06
N GLY A 406 -31.07 9.48 -3.90
CA GLY A 406 -32.07 10.33 -3.24
C GLY A 406 -32.08 10.29 -1.70
N LYS A 407 -31.18 9.54 -1.06
CA LYS A 407 -31.11 9.42 0.41
C LYS A 407 -29.81 9.91 1.03
N GLY A 408 -28.89 10.43 0.19
CA GLY A 408 -27.57 10.84 0.60
C GLY A 408 -26.56 9.70 0.67
N SER A 409 -25.36 10.00 1.17
CA SER A 409 -24.23 9.07 1.27
C SER A 409 -23.60 9.12 2.66
N THR A 410 -22.99 8.01 3.05
CA THR A 410 -22.20 7.94 4.27
C THR A 410 -20.87 7.26 3.95
N PHE A 411 -19.80 8.00 4.10
CA PHE A 411 -18.43 7.49 3.97
C PHE A 411 -17.91 7.11 5.34
N PHE A 412 -17.50 5.86 5.50
CA PHE A 412 -16.99 5.31 6.75
C PHE A 412 -15.50 5.09 6.66
N ILE A 413 -14.79 5.39 7.75
CA ILE A 413 -13.37 5.12 7.93
C ILE A 413 -13.16 4.34 9.22
N ASN A 414 -12.45 3.21 9.12
CA ASN A 414 -11.97 2.45 10.27
C ASN A 414 -10.47 2.61 10.39
N LEU A 415 -9.98 2.85 11.60
CA LEU A 415 -8.56 2.94 11.94
C LEU A 415 -8.26 2.05 13.15
N PRO A 416 -7.08 1.44 13.25
CA PRO A 416 -6.67 0.71 14.44
C PRO A 416 -6.68 1.60 15.68
N ARG A 417 -7.27 1.12 16.77
CA ARG A 417 -7.30 1.84 18.04
C ARG A 417 -6.02 1.58 18.82
N LEU A 418 -5.46 2.63 19.40
CA LEU A 418 -4.41 2.52 20.39
C LEU A 418 -5.00 2.42 21.81
N ASN A 419 -4.48 1.49 22.60
CA ASN A 419 -4.78 1.45 24.02
C ASN A 419 -3.91 2.46 24.80
N SER A 420 -4.30 2.76 26.04
CA SER A 420 -3.61 3.77 26.88
C SER A 420 -2.13 3.46 27.10
N GLN A 421 -1.75 2.19 27.18
CA GLN A 421 -0.36 1.78 27.36
C GLN A 421 0.48 2.03 26.09
N GLN A 422 -0.08 1.77 24.92
CA GLN A 422 0.56 2.06 23.64
C GLN A 422 0.75 3.56 23.44
N VAL A 423 -0.25 4.37 23.78
CA VAL A 423 -0.15 5.84 23.72
C VAL A 423 0.98 6.34 24.61
N ALA A 424 1.02 5.92 25.87
CA ALA A 424 2.06 6.33 26.81
C ALA A 424 3.46 5.91 26.35
N LYS A 425 3.60 4.70 25.82
CA LYS A 425 4.88 4.20 25.27
C LYS A 425 5.37 5.03 24.09
N ILE A 426 4.50 5.35 23.13
CA ILE A 426 4.88 6.15 21.95
C ILE A 426 5.26 7.56 22.37
N GLN A 427 4.48 8.20 23.23
CA GLN A 427 4.76 9.55 23.73
C GLN A 427 6.09 9.62 24.48
N SER A 428 6.41 8.65 25.34
CA SER A 428 7.68 8.60 26.05
C SER A 428 8.87 8.44 25.09
N THR A 429 8.75 7.65 24.03
CA THR A 429 9.80 7.45 23.05
C THR A 429 10.04 8.74 22.22
N GLN A 430 8.98 9.46 21.86
CA GLN A 430 9.09 10.72 21.14
C GLN A 430 9.71 11.85 21.99
N MET A 431 9.40 11.91 23.29
CA MET A 431 10.04 12.86 24.21
C MET A 431 11.55 12.60 24.37
N TYR A 432 11.99 11.33 24.34
CA TYR A 432 13.41 10.97 24.43
C TYR A 432 14.20 11.36 23.16
N GLN A 433 13.56 11.33 21.99
CA GLN A 433 14.19 11.73 20.71
C GLN A 433 14.19 13.24 20.46
N ALA A 434 13.37 14.01 21.18
CA ALA A 434 13.26 15.46 21.06
C ALA A 434 14.09 16.22 22.10
N ALA A 435 14.75 15.54 23.04
CA ALA A 435 15.67 16.18 23.99
C ALA A 435 16.95 16.57 23.25
N PRO A 436 17.32 17.86 23.14
CA PRO A 436 18.60 18.27 22.57
C PRO A 436 19.74 17.79 23.47
N GLU A 437 20.81 17.24 22.82
CA GLU A 437 22.12 17.00 23.46
C GLU A 437 22.76 18.30 23.94
#